data_44d625ad3905d077bc2a3df32ccab885
#
_entry.id   44d625ad3905d077bc2a3df32ccab885
#
_cell.length_a   1.000
_cell.length_b   1.000
_cell.length_c   1.000
_cell.angle_alpha   90.00
_cell.angle_beta   90.00
_cell.angle_gamma   90.00
#
_symmetry.space_group_name_H-M   'P 1'
#
loop_
_entity.id
_entity.type
_entity.pdbx_description
1 polymer ?
#
loop_
_entity_poly.entity_id
_entity_poly.type
_entity_poly.pdbx_seq_one_letter_code
_entity_poly.pdbx_strand_id
1 'polypeptide(L)'
;MTLSGRARAGLNGVVRELNRQSLVEKPRSKWVEDVVAWCHQKDIDLTMWISNQTLRFDANLLAQINSMLESDRLAPLGHSLSGLSSAAQAIEGLEEDKSIREGPRAKRLLINLPQQPSTWLAPEPRSIRDVDITSLKLAAFGALVQVENLDSFYVFSPEIDALSGYANPLVVYRGDSHYGGGFAQLEKAWRKTNRPHLYAGDFDPKGVTLALDSGATHLLLPEIEWLTQHVSPLHMPAEQLPFQRRLRQLHVTLPDHHPLRPYLVLLEKQRGLKQQWFGGELVCVGLA
;
A
#
# COMPACT_ATOMS: atom_id res chain seq x y z
N MET A 1 2.49 -16.03 31.70
CA MET A 1 1.72 -15.78 30.45
C MET A 1 1.78 -14.29 30.15
N THR A 2 2.12 -13.91 28.95
CA THR A 2 2.10 -12.51 28.53
C THR A 2 0.68 -12.08 28.17
N LEU A 3 0.38 -10.79 28.32
CA LEU A 3 -0.88 -10.21 27.91
C LEU A 3 -1.01 -10.33 26.38
N SER A 4 -2.09 -10.95 25.87
CA SER A 4 -2.25 -11.13 24.42
C SER A 4 -2.30 -9.79 23.67
N GLY A 5 -1.80 -9.73 22.44
CA GLY A 5 -1.86 -8.50 21.62
C GLY A 5 -3.28 -7.97 21.44
N ARG A 6 -4.29 -8.87 21.39
CA ARG A 6 -5.71 -8.50 21.35
C ARG A 6 -6.18 -7.85 22.65
N ALA A 7 -5.79 -8.42 23.80
CA ALA A 7 -6.10 -7.86 25.11
C ALA A 7 -5.45 -6.49 25.29
N ARG A 8 -4.19 -6.34 24.88
CA ARG A 8 -3.47 -5.06 24.93
C ARG A 8 -4.12 -4.00 24.03
N ALA A 9 -4.51 -4.34 22.81
CA ALA A 9 -5.24 -3.43 21.92
C ALA A 9 -6.59 -2.98 22.53
N GLY A 10 -7.34 -3.91 23.14
CA GLY A 10 -8.57 -3.62 23.86
C GLY A 10 -8.33 -2.65 25.03
N LEU A 11 -7.34 -2.91 25.87
CA LEU A 11 -6.95 -2.06 26.99
C LEU A 11 -6.52 -0.66 26.53
N ASN A 12 -5.75 -0.55 25.44
CA ASN A 12 -5.40 0.75 24.86
C ASN A 12 -6.64 1.52 24.35
N GLY A 13 -7.68 0.82 23.92
CA GLY A 13 -8.99 1.39 23.63
C GLY A 13 -9.64 1.97 24.90
N VAL A 14 -9.64 1.20 25.99
CA VAL A 14 -10.16 1.61 27.29
C VAL A 14 -9.43 2.84 27.83
N VAL A 15 -8.10 2.91 27.73
CA VAL A 15 -7.31 4.10 28.12
C VAL A 15 -7.84 5.35 27.41
N ARG A 16 -8.07 5.27 26.10
CA ARG A 16 -8.62 6.41 25.32
C ARG A 16 -10.03 6.82 25.73
N GLU A 17 -10.87 5.85 26.10
CA GLU A 17 -12.23 6.11 26.59
C GLU A 17 -12.20 6.75 27.99
N LEU A 18 -11.33 6.27 28.91
CA LEU A 18 -11.16 6.83 30.23
C LEU A 18 -10.61 8.27 30.25
N ASN A 19 -9.99 8.73 29.16
CA ASN A 19 -9.68 10.14 29.01
C ASN A 19 -10.91 11.06 28.90
N ARG A 20 -12.10 10.47 28.66
CA ARG A 20 -13.37 11.19 28.49
C ARG A 20 -14.41 10.89 29.54
N GLN A 21 -14.23 9.82 30.31
CA GLN A 21 -15.15 9.36 31.34
C GLN A 21 -14.40 8.62 32.45
N SER A 22 -14.95 8.60 33.67
CA SER A 22 -14.27 8.02 34.83
C SER A 22 -14.35 6.49 34.91
N LEU A 23 -15.27 5.89 34.15
CA LEU A 23 -15.56 4.46 34.18
C LEU A 23 -15.89 3.98 32.77
N VAL A 24 -15.31 2.84 32.36
CA VAL A 24 -15.60 2.14 31.11
C VAL A 24 -16.03 0.72 31.41
N GLU A 25 -17.16 0.30 30.87
CA GLU A 25 -17.67 -1.06 31.02
C GLU A 25 -17.61 -1.81 29.70
N LYS A 26 -17.06 -3.02 29.71
CA LYS A 26 -16.95 -3.87 28.52
C LYS A 26 -17.60 -5.24 28.77
N PRO A 27 -18.35 -5.75 27.78
CA PRO A 27 -18.92 -7.09 27.88
C PRO A 27 -17.82 -8.15 27.89
N ARG A 28 -18.10 -9.31 28.50
CA ARG A 28 -17.22 -10.47 28.60
C ARG A 28 -16.97 -11.08 27.20
N SER A 29 -16.15 -10.40 26.43
CA SER A 29 -15.68 -10.85 25.11
C SER A 29 -14.33 -11.55 25.23
N LYS A 30 -13.87 -12.23 24.19
CA LYS A 30 -12.62 -12.99 24.22
C LYS A 30 -11.41 -12.19 24.69
N TRP A 31 -11.27 -10.94 24.28
CA TRP A 31 -10.14 -10.11 24.74
C TRP A 31 -10.27 -9.70 26.22
N VAL A 32 -11.51 -9.51 26.71
CA VAL A 32 -11.77 -9.23 28.13
C VAL A 32 -11.48 -10.45 28.98
N GLU A 33 -11.83 -11.66 28.49
CA GLU A 33 -11.45 -12.91 29.15
C GLU A 33 -9.93 -13.10 29.22
N ASP A 34 -9.21 -12.76 28.15
CA ASP A 34 -7.75 -12.78 28.14
C ASP A 34 -7.18 -11.81 29.22
N VAL A 35 -7.79 -10.62 29.41
CA VAL A 35 -7.40 -9.66 30.46
C VAL A 35 -7.69 -10.25 31.85
N VAL A 36 -8.88 -10.81 32.05
CA VAL A 36 -9.26 -11.43 33.35
C VAL A 36 -8.30 -12.55 33.71
N ALA A 37 -8.03 -13.47 32.78
CA ALA A 37 -7.11 -14.57 33.02
C ALA A 37 -5.69 -14.07 33.32
N TRP A 38 -5.22 -13.02 32.64
CA TRP A 38 -3.92 -12.43 32.89
C TRP A 38 -3.87 -11.72 34.28
N CYS A 39 -4.91 -10.97 34.65
CA CYS A 39 -5.02 -10.33 35.96
C CYS A 39 -5.00 -11.35 37.11
N HIS A 40 -5.74 -12.46 36.98
CA HIS A 40 -5.70 -13.54 37.97
C HIS A 40 -4.30 -14.16 38.10
N GLN A 41 -3.60 -14.34 36.99
CA GLN A 41 -2.23 -14.88 37.03
C GLN A 41 -1.22 -13.92 37.67
N LYS A 42 -1.51 -12.61 37.65
CA LYS A 42 -0.68 -11.55 38.25
C LYS A 42 -1.16 -11.15 39.62
N ASP A 43 -2.04 -11.94 40.25
CA ASP A 43 -2.63 -11.67 41.58
C ASP A 43 -3.32 -10.31 41.68
N ILE A 44 -3.86 -9.79 40.59
CA ILE A 44 -4.72 -8.60 40.59
C ILE A 44 -6.13 -9.03 40.97
N ASP A 45 -6.60 -8.58 42.15
CA ASP A 45 -7.95 -8.85 42.61
C ASP A 45 -8.97 -8.04 41.79
N LEU A 46 -9.80 -8.73 41.03
CA LEU A 46 -10.83 -8.10 40.18
C LEU A 46 -12.22 -8.00 40.84
N THR A 47 -12.36 -8.38 42.11
CA THR A 47 -13.67 -8.50 42.80
C THR A 47 -14.52 -7.24 42.67
N MET A 48 -13.92 -6.06 42.68
CA MET A 48 -14.64 -4.77 42.58
C MET A 48 -15.01 -4.39 41.15
N TRP A 49 -14.38 -5.01 40.13
CA TRP A 49 -14.53 -4.61 38.72
C TRP A 49 -15.22 -5.65 37.86
N ILE A 50 -15.31 -6.93 38.29
CA ILE A 50 -15.85 -8.02 37.50
C ILE A 50 -17.30 -8.34 37.88
N SER A 51 -18.13 -8.59 36.86
CA SER A 51 -19.46 -9.17 36.98
C SER A 51 -19.60 -10.37 36.07
N ASN A 52 -20.78 -11.07 36.14
CA ASN A 52 -21.04 -12.21 35.25
C ASN A 52 -21.09 -11.82 33.77
N GLN A 53 -21.39 -10.55 33.45
CA GLN A 53 -21.57 -10.09 32.07
C GLN A 53 -20.52 -9.11 31.59
N THR A 54 -19.86 -8.39 32.50
CA THR A 54 -18.97 -7.27 32.15
C THR A 54 -17.74 -7.20 33.03
N LEU A 55 -16.70 -6.53 32.53
CA LEU A 55 -15.56 -6.04 33.30
C LEU A 55 -15.58 -4.50 33.23
N ARG A 56 -15.51 -3.87 34.39
CA ARG A 56 -15.40 -2.43 34.57
C ARG A 56 -13.94 -2.02 34.64
N PHE A 57 -13.62 -0.93 34.02
CA PHE A 57 -12.28 -0.34 34.02
C PHE A 57 -12.37 1.08 34.56
N ASP A 58 -11.51 1.39 35.49
CA ASP A 58 -11.27 2.73 36.01
C ASP A 58 -9.76 3.01 36.07
N ALA A 59 -9.38 4.20 36.52
CA ALA A 59 -8.00 4.60 36.66
C ALA A 59 -7.21 3.68 37.61
N ASN A 60 -7.86 3.15 38.67
CA ASN A 60 -7.20 2.30 39.66
C ASN A 60 -6.85 0.92 39.08
N LEU A 61 -7.79 0.29 38.35
CA LEU A 61 -7.51 -0.99 37.70
C LEU A 61 -6.40 -0.85 36.62
N LEU A 62 -6.45 0.23 35.82
CA LEU A 62 -5.40 0.48 34.84
C LEU A 62 -4.05 0.76 35.48
N ALA A 63 -4.00 1.44 36.62
CA ALA A 63 -2.75 1.66 37.36
C ALA A 63 -2.14 0.34 37.85
N GLN A 64 -2.97 -0.59 38.37
CA GLN A 64 -2.50 -1.92 38.78
C GLN A 64 -1.98 -2.74 37.59
N ILE A 65 -2.71 -2.73 36.47
CA ILE A 65 -2.29 -3.40 35.24
C ILE A 65 -0.94 -2.82 34.76
N ASN A 66 -0.80 -1.49 34.74
CA ASN A 66 0.45 -0.84 34.32
C ASN A 66 1.61 -1.17 35.25
N SER A 67 1.40 -1.18 36.56
CA SER A 67 2.44 -1.57 37.53
C SER A 67 2.96 -2.99 37.28
N MET A 68 2.06 -3.93 36.94
CA MET A 68 2.47 -5.29 36.58
C MET A 68 3.19 -5.35 35.22
N LEU A 69 2.75 -4.58 34.24
CA LEU A 69 3.44 -4.48 32.94
C LEU A 69 4.86 -3.94 33.12
N GLU A 70 5.04 -2.88 33.90
CA GLU A 70 6.35 -2.30 34.22
C GLU A 70 7.25 -3.29 34.98
N SER A 71 6.70 -4.03 35.94
CA SER A 71 7.41 -5.11 36.64
C SER A 71 7.89 -6.20 35.69
N ASP A 72 7.12 -6.53 34.69
CA ASP A 72 7.48 -7.46 33.61
C ASP A 72 8.39 -6.83 32.53
N ARG A 73 8.80 -5.57 32.69
CA ARG A 73 9.56 -4.77 31.71
C ARG A 73 8.83 -4.61 30.37
N LEU A 74 7.50 -4.55 30.42
CA LEU A 74 6.65 -4.28 29.27
C LEU A 74 6.21 -2.81 29.28
N ALA A 75 5.92 -2.24 28.10
CA ALA A 75 5.45 -0.86 28.04
C ALA A 75 4.10 -0.69 28.74
N PRO A 76 3.88 0.46 29.41
CA PRO A 76 2.59 0.79 30.00
C PRO A 76 1.50 0.91 28.93
N LEU A 77 0.25 0.80 29.36
CA LEU A 77 -0.90 1.04 28.50
C LEU A 77 -0.95 2.51 28.07
N GLY A 78 -1.46 2.76 26.86
CA GLY A 78 -1.52 4.10 26.29
C GLY A 78 -0.23 4.53 25.59
N HIS A 79 0.88 3.83 25.77
CA HIS A 79 2.08 4.05 24.96
C HIS A 79 1.86 3.56 23.54
N SER A 80 1.98 4.46 22.57
CA SER A 80 1.73 4.11 21.16
C SER A 80 2.96 3.46 20.55
N LEU A 81 2.89 2.17 20.29
CA LEU A 81 3.90 1.42 19.54
C LEU A 81 3.68 1.51 18.02
N SER A 82 2.59 2.14 17.60
CA SER A 82 2.22 2.27 16.19
C SER A 82 3.26 3.09 15.45
N GLY A 83 3.76 2.53 14.35
CA GLY A 83 4.78 3.17 13.52
C GLY A 83 6.23 2.95 13.98
N LEU A 84 6.47 2.27 15.12
CA LEU A 84 7.81 1.87 15.52
C LEU A 84 8.26 0.61 14.77
N SER A 85 9.52 0.57 14.35
CA SER A 85 10.14 -0.66 13.82
C SER A 85 10.31 -1.71 14.93
N SER A 86 10.49 -2.99 14.57
CA SER A 86 10.78 -4.05 15.55
C SER A 86 12.00 -3.73 16.42
N ALA A 87 13.03 -3.11 15.83
CA ALA A 87 14.23 -2.69 16.57
C ALA A 87 13.92 -1.57 17.57
N ALA A 88 13.10 -0.58 17.21
CA ALA A 88 12.68 0.49 18.09
C ALA A 88 11.78 -0.05 19.22
N GLN A 89 10.89 -0.98 18.93
CA GLN A 89 10.08 -1.66 19.95
C GLN A 89 10.96 -2.43 20.95
N ALA A 90 11.98 -3.14 20.45
CA ALA A 90 12.91 -3.89 21.31
C ALA A 90 13.75 -2.97 22.22
N ILE A 91 14.15 -1.78 21.75
CA ILE A 91 14.88 -0.79 22.56
C ILE A 91 14.02 -0.28 23.71
N GLU A 92 12.72 -0.13 23.51
CA GLU A 92 11.79 0.32 24.54
C GLU A 92 11.40 -0.81 25.52
N GLY A 93 12.01 -2.00 25.42
CA GLY A 93 11.77 -3.13 26.30
C GLY A 93 10.44 -3.84 26.04
N LEU A 94 9.94 -3.76 24.83
CA LEU A 94 8.64 -4.27 24.43
C LEU A 94 8.77 -5.60 23.68
N GLU A 95 7.80 -6.49 23.87
CA GLU A 95 7.63 -7.61 22.96
C GLU A 95 7.27 -7.09 21.56
N GLU A 96 7.80 -7.75 20.52
CA GLU A 96 7.49 -7.43 19.13
C GLU A 96 6.00 -7.65 18.85
N ASP A 97 5.22 -6.59 18.75
CA ASP A 97 3.85 -6.69 18.28
C ASP A 97 3.80 -6.50 16.75
N LYS A 98 3.76 -7.63 16.05
CA LYS A 98 3.71 -7.68 14.58
C LYS A 98 2.44 -7.04 14.00
N SER A 99 1.39 -6.85 14.79
CA SER A 99 0.11 -6.30 14.33
C SER A 99 0.11 -4.78 14.25
N ILE A 100 0.98 -4.10 15.00
CA ILE A 100 1.02 -2.63 15.10
C ILE A 100 2.36 -2.02 14.69
N ARG A 101 3.39 -2.84 14.48
CA ARG A 101 4.69 -2.35 14.00
C ARG A 101 4.60 -1.81 12.59
N GLU A 102 5.47 -0.86 12.26
CA GLU A 102 5.73 -0.54 10.86
C GLU A 102 6.30 -1.78 10.15
N GLY A 103 5.64 -2.24 9.11
CA GLY A 103 6.13 -3.37 8.32
C GLY A 103 7.53 -3.05 7.75
N PRO A 104 8.47 -4.00 7.71
CA PRO A 104 9.84 -3.73 7.22
C PRO A 104 9.88 -3.23 5.77
N ARG A 105 8.78 -3.38 5.03
CA ARG A 105 8.63 -2.92 3.64
C ARG A 105 7.72 -1.69 3.49
N ALA A 106 7.22 -1.13 4.59
CA ALA A 106 6.25 -0.03 4.55
C ALA A 106 6.75 1.22 3.79
N LYS A 107 8.07 1.45 3.79
CA LYS A 107 8.73 2.55 3.09
C LYS A 107 9.58 2.09 1.90
N ARG A 108 9.52 0.80 1.54
CA ARG A 108 10.38 0.24 0.48
C ARG A 108 9.70 0.33 -0.88
N LEU A 109 10.53 0.59 -1.89
CA LEU A 109 10.16 0.67 -3.29
C LEU A 109 11.12 -0.18 -4.12
N LEU A 110 10.60 -0.92 -5.09
CA LEU A 110 11.43 -1.49 -6.15
C LEU A 110 11.52 -0.47 -7.29
N ILE A 111 12.75 -0.08 -7.62
CA ILE A 111 13.04 0.81 -8.74
C ILE A 111 13.86 0.08 -9.80
N ASN A 112 13.60 0.40 -11.06
CA ASN A 112 14.30 -0.15 -12.21
C ASN A 112 15.22 0.92 -12.79
N LEU A 113 16.51 0.65 -12.79
CA LEU A 113 17.56 1.57 -13.23
C LEU A 113 18.30 1.01 -14.45
N PRO A 114 19.00 1.83 -15.22
CA PRO A 114 19.97 1.36 -16.20
C PRO A 114 20.95 0.36 -15.58
N GLN A 115 21.47 -0.54 -16.42
CA GLN A 115 22.45 -1.54 -16.01
C GLN A 115 23.62 -0.87 -15.26
N GLN A 116 24.02 -1.47 -14.15
CA GLN A 116 25.22 -1.08 -13.42
C GLN A 116 26.30 -2.14 -13.64
N PRO A 117 27.47 -1.78 -14.17
CA PRO A 117 28.57 -2.73 -14.33
C PRO A 117 28.95 -3.38 -12.99
N SER A 118 29.18 -4.69 -13.02
CA SER A 118 29.67 -5.45 -11.88
C SER A 118 30.72 -6.46 -12.34
N THR A 119 31.74 -6.65 -11.54
CA THR A 119 32.82 -7.63 -11.84
C THR A 119 32.50 -9.02 -11.28
N TRP A 120 31.51 -9.13 -10.40
CA TRP A 120 31.18 -10.35 -9.65
C TRP A 120 29.77 -10.89 -9.97
N LEU A 121 28.98 -10.14 -10.72
CA LEU A 121 27.64 -10.52 -11.16
C LEU A 121 27.61 -10.55 -12.69
N ALA A 122 26.99 -11.57 -13.26
CA ALA A 122 26.74 -11.60 -14.70
C ALA A 122 25.95 -10.36 -15.14
N PRO A 123 26.24 -9.80 -16.33
CA PRO A 123 25.53 -8.63 -16.80
C PRO A 123 24.02 -8.96 -16.98
N GLU A 124 23.19 -8.19 -16.30
CA GLU A 124 21.73 -8.19 -16.47
C GLU A 124 21.31 -6.95 -17.27
N PRO A 125 20.24 -7.02 -18.05
CA PRO A 125 19.82 -5.87 -18.87
C PRO A 125 19.42 -4.66 -18.02
N ARG A 126 19.02 -4.89 -16.78
CA ARG A 126 18.52 -3.85 -15.86
C ARG A 126 19.07 -4.05 -14.44
N SER A 127 19.11 -2.97 -13.67
CA SER A 127 19.45 -2.99 -12.25
C SER A 127 18.22 -2.70 -11.40
N ILE A 128 17.66 -3.72 -10.77
CA ILE A 128 16.54 -3.58 -9.85
C ILE A 128 17.07 -3.32 -8.44
N ARG A 129 16.60 -2.24 -7.81
CA ARG A 129 16.99 -1.88 -6.44
C ARG A 129 15.77 -1.75 -5.53
N ASP A 130 15.88 -2.32 -4.35
CA ASP A 130 14.97 -2.07 -3.23
C ASP A 130 15.51 -0.88 -2.42
N VAL A 131 14.79 0.24 -2.43
CA VAL A 131 15.21 1.50 -1.80
C VAL A 131 14.18 2.00 -0.81
N ASP A 132 14.63 2.74 0.21
CA ASP A 132 13.72 3.49 1.07
C ASP A 132 13.27 4.77 0.34
N ILE A 133 11.96 5.06 0.36
CA ILE A 133 11.40 6.25 -0.29
C ILE A 133 12.05 7.54 0.20
N THR A 134 12.45 7.60 1.47
CA THR A 134 13.08 8.80 2.05
C THR A 134 14.46 9.09 1.46
N SER A 135 15.09 8.09 0.85
CA SER A 135 16.38 8.25 0.17
C SER A 135 16.25 8.82 -1.25
N LEU A 136 15.04 8.86 -1.83
CA LEU A 136 14.81 9.35 -3.18
C LEU A 136 14.78 10.88 -3.25
N LYS A 137 15.63 11.45 -4.08
CA LYS A 137 15.59 12.88 -4.44
C LYS A 137 14.67 13.08 -5.63
N LEU A 138 13.35 13.22 -5.39
CA LEU A 138 12.35 13.30 -6.45
C LEU A 138 12.63 14.39 -7.49
N ALA A 139 13.31 15.46 -7.11
CA ALA A 139 13.68 16.54 -8.04
C ALA A 139 14.62 16.07 -9.19
N ALA A 140 15.29 14.94 -9.04
CA ALA A 140 16.19 14.39 -10.05
C ALA A 140 15.48 13.71 -11.22
N PHE A 141 14.17 13.52 -11.16
CA PHE A 141 13.40 12.75 -12.13
C PHE A 141 12.38 13.62 -12.86
N GLY A 142 12.32 13.53 -14.19
CA GLY A 142 11.39 14.28 -15.01
C GLY A 142 10.00 13.66 -15.10
N ALA A 143 9.87 12.36 -14.92
CA ALA A 143 8.61 11.64 -14.92
C ALA A 143 8.63 10.47 -13.92
N LEU A 144 7.47 10.07 -13.42
CA LEU A 144 7.24 8.81 -12.72
C LEU A 144 6.61 7.82 -13.69
N VAL A 145 7.16 6.63 -13.79
CA VAL A 145 6.59 5.49 -14.52
C VAL A 145 6.20 4.42 -13.51
N GLN A 146 4.92 4.31 -13.25
CA GLN A 146 4.34 3.28 -12.40
C GLN A 146 4.08 2.03 -13.23
N VAL A 147 4.73 0.92 -12.90
CA VAL A 147 4.48 -0.38 -13.56
C VAL A 147 3.64 -1.26 -12.62
N GLU A 148 2.54 -1.78 -13.15
CA GLU A 148 1.57 -2.55 -12.36
C GLU A 148 2.01 -3.99 -12.11
N ASN A 149 2.49 -4.67 -13.15
CA ASN A 149 2.85 -6.07 -13.09
C ASN A 149 4.34 -6.26 -12.79
N LEU A 150 4.68 -7.17 -11.86
CA LEU A 150 6.06 -7.37 -11.43
C LEU A 150 6.93 -7.97 -12.54
N ASP A 151 6.41 -8.94 -13.31
CA ASP A 151 7.18 -9.55 -14.41
C ASP A 151 7.47 -8.51 -15.49
N SER A 152 6.47 -7.69 -15.84
CA SER A 152 6.64 -6.57 -16.77
C SER A 152 7.63 -5.53 -16.23
N PHE A 153 7.64 -5.27 -14.92
CA PHE A 153 8.56 -4.34 -14.30
C PHE A 153 10.02 -4.80 -14.41
N TYR A 154 10.30 -6.09 -14.27
CA TYR A 154 11.66 -6.62 -14.39
C TYR A 154 12.25 -6.48 -15.79
N VAL A 155 11.42 -6.55 -16.82
CA VAL A 155 11.86 -6.44 -18.22
C VAL A 155 11.66 -5.04 -18.81
N PHE A 156 11.05 -4.11 -18.06
CA PHE A 156 10.73 -2.78 -18.54
C PHE A 156 12.03 -1.99 -18.82
N SER A 157 12.16 -1.43 -20.03
CA SER A 157 13.25 -0.51 -20.39
C SER A 157 12.77 0.94 -20.31
N PRO A 158 13.40 1.82 -19.52
CA PRO A 158 13.10 3.25 -19.56
C PRO A 158 13.73 3.98 -20.78
N GLU A 159 14.39 3.26 -21.67
CA GLU A 159 15.02 3.79 -22.88
C GLU A 159 14.11 3.68 -24.11
N ILE A 160 12.81 3.38 -23.92
CA ILE A 160 11.82 3.36 -25.01
C ILE A 160 11.54 4.77 -25.53
N ASP A 161 11.20 4.88 -26.81
CA ASP A 161 10.95 6.17 -27.49
C ASP A 161 9.86 7.00 -26.82
N ALA A 162 8.80 6.35 -26.31
CA ALA A 162 7.74 7.01 -25.54
C ALA A 162 8.24 7.80 -24.31
N LEU A 163 9.42 7.47 -23.79
CA LEU A 163 10.01 8.14 -22.63
C LEU A 163 11.16 9.09 -22.98
N SER A 164 11.56 9.17 -24.24
CA SER A 164 12.71 9.99 -24.68
C SER A 164 12.56 11.49 -24.37
N GLY A 165 11.33 11.99 -24.26
CA GLY A 165 11.02 13.36 -23.87
C GLY A 165 11.15 13.67 -22.38
N TYR A 166 11.37 12.66 -21.52
CA TYR A 166 11.43 12.83 -20.07
C TYR A 166 12.87 12.66 -19.56
N ALA A 167 13.39 13.68 -18.89
CA ALA A 167 14.72 13.57 -18.27
C ALA A 167 14.69 12.58 -17.11
N ASN A 168 15.52 11.52 -17.20
CA ASN A 168 15.72 10.54 -16.13
C ASN A 168 14.39 10.01 -15.54
N PRO A 169 13.56 9.25 -16.27
CA PRO A 169 12.30 8.76 -15.77
C PRO A 169 12.50 7.78 -14.59
N LEU A 170 11.76 7.96 -13.50
CA LEU A 170 11.76 7.08 -12.34
C LEU A 170 10.79 5.91 -12.58
N VAL A 171 11.32 4.74 -12.91
CA VAL A 171 10.51 3.53 -13.11
C VAL A 171 10.38 2.78 -11.79
N VAL A 172 9.14 2.58 -11.34
CA VAL A 172 8.82 1.98 -10.03
C VAL A 172 7.74 0.92 -10.18
N TYR A 173 7.93 -0.20 -9.48
CA TYR A 173 6.88 -1.18 -9.29
C TYR A 173 5.80 -0.64 -8.34
N ARG A 174 4.53 -0.72 -8.73
CA ARG A 174 3.38 -0.25 -7.93
C ARG A 174 3.30 -0.88 -6.54
N GLY A 175 3.82 -2.09 -6.42
CA GLY A 175 3.75 -2.86 -5.19
C GLY A 175 2.53 -3.77 -5.11
N ASP A 176 2.63 -4.74 -4.22
CA ASP A 176 1.60 -5.71 -3.86
C ASP A 176 1.66 -6.00 -2.35
N SER A 177 1.08 -7.10 -1.90
CA SER A 177 1.14 -7.54 -0.50
C SER A 177 2.56 -7.91 -0.02
N HIS A 178 3.51 -8.10 -0.93
CA HIS A 178 4.87 -8.56 -0.63
C HIS A 178 5.94 -7.48 -0.86
N TYR A 179 5.76 -6.61 -1.85
CA TYR A 179 6.73 -5.61 -2.29
C TYR A 179 6.11 -4.22 -2.39
N GLY A 180 6.94 -3.19 -2.23
CA GLY A 180 6.58 -1.83 -2.62
C GLY A 180 5.60 -1.12 -1.68
N GLY A 181 5.60 -1.41 -0.38
CA GLY A 181 4.73 -0.74 0.59
C GLY A 181 4.85 0.80 0.64
N GLY A 182 5.97 1.36 0.16
CA GLY A 182 6.20 2.80 0.06
C GLY A 182 5.51 3.50 -1.11
N PHE A 183 4.87 2.77 -2.05
CA PHE A 183 4.36 3.36 -3.29
C PHE A 183 3.27 4.42 -3.05
N ALA A 184 2.34 4.19 -2.14
CA ALA A 184 1.29 5.17 -1.82
C ALA A 184 1.87 6.49 -1.27
N GLN A 185 2.98 6.41 -0.52
CA GLN A 185 3.69 7.59 -0.04
C GLN A 185 4.41 8.31 -1.19
N LEU A 186 5.04 7.56 -2.11
CA LEU A 186 5.65 8.11 -3.32
C LEU A 186 4.62 8.84 -4.19
N GLU A 187 3.50 8.19 -4.48
CA GLU A 187 2.39 8.75 -5.27
C GLU A 187 1.93 10.10 -4.69
N LYS A 188 1.67 10.14 -3.38
CA LYS A 188 1.28 11.38 -2.69
C LYS A 188 2.34 12.48 -2.78
N ALA A 189 3.62 12.11 -2.68
CA ALA A 189 4.73 13.07 -2.82
C ALA A 189 4.91 13.51 -4.27
N TRP A 190 4.75 12.60 -5.24
CA TRP A 190 4.88 12.88 -6.67
C TRP A 190 3.81 13.85 -7.17
N ARG A 191 2.55 13.65 -6.79
CA ARG A 191 1.45 14.57 -7.14
C ARG A 191 1.75 16.04 -6.81
N LYS A 192 2.49 16.30 -5.73
CA LYS A 192 2.89 17.68 -5.35
C LYS A 192 3.92 18.30 -6.28
N THR A 193 4.56 17.51 -7.13
CA THR A 193 5.57 18.01 -8.08
C THR A 193 4.96 18.56 -9.36
N ASN A 194 3.70 18.25 -9.65
CA ASN A 194 2.99 18.54 -10.91
C ASN A 194 3.72 18.02 -12.16
N ARG A 195 4.60 17.03 -12.01
CA ARG A 195 5.31 16.38 -13.12
C ARG A 195 4.53 15.20 -13.66
N PRO A 196 4.79 14.80 -14.92
CA PRO A 196 4.13 13.65 -15.53
C PRO A 196 4.22 12.38 -14.69
N HIS A 197 3.08 11.69 -14.56
CA HIS A 197 2.96 10.37 -13.96
C HIS A 197 2.35 9.44 -15.01
N LEU A 198 3.12 8.47 -15.47
CA LEU A 198 2.76 7.51 -16.48
C LEU A 198 2.40 6.19 -15.82
N TYR A 199 1.31 5.59 -16.24
CA TYR A 199 0.85 4.30 -15.74
C TYR A 199 1.01 3.24 -16.83
N ALA A 200 1.80 2.21 -16.55
CA ALA A 200 1.99 1.02 -17.35
C ALA A 200 1.35 -0.19 -16.65
N GLY A 201 0.19 -0.61 -17.09
CA GLY A 201 -0.57 -1.72 -16.52
C GLY A 201 -1.43 -2.42 -17.57
N ASP A 202 -2.30 -3.31 -17.11
CA ASP A 202 -3.22 -4.04 -17.99
C ASP A 202 -4.09 -3.08 -18.80
N PHE A 203 -4.28 -3.38 -20.07
CA PHE A 203 -5.24 -2.68 -20.93
C PHE A 203 -6.63 -3.25 -20.68
N ASP A 204 -7.25 -2.84 -19.59
CA ASP A 204 -8.60 -3.21 -19.20
C ASP A 204 -9.28 -2.09 -18.41
N PRO A 205 -10.60 -2.14 -18.15
CA PRO A 205 -11.33 -1.12 -17.41
C PRO A 205 -10.78 -0.85 -16.00
N LYS A 206 -10.30 -1.87 -15.31
CA LYS A 206 -9.71 -1.77 -13.99
C LYS A 206 -8.36 -1.03 -14.06
N GLY A 207 -7.49 -1.39 -15.02
CA GLY A 207 -6.20 -0.73 -15.24
C GLY A 207 -6.35 0.77 -15.49
N VAL A 208 -7.26 1.18 -16.38
CA VAL A 208 -7.55 2.61 -16.59
C VAL A 208 -8.08 3.28 -15.31
N THR A 209 -8.95 2.58 -14.56
CA THR A 209 -9.47 3.12 -13.29
C THR A 209 -8.35 3.30 -12.27
N LEU A 210 -7.44 2.33 -12.15
CA LEU A 210 -6.29 2.41 -11.26
C LEU A 210 -5.34 3.57 -11.65
N ALA A 211 -5.14 3.78 -12.95
CA ALA A 211 -4.37 4.93 -13.43
C ALA A 211 -4.98 6.26 -12.98
N LEU A 212 -6.29 6.42 -13.15
CA LEU A 212 -7.02 7.62 -12.70
C LEU A 212 -6.92 7.81 -11.18
N ASP A 213 -7.08 6.74 -10.41
CA ASP A 213 -7.04 6.79 -8.94
C ASP A 213 -5.64 7.11 -8.42
N SER A 214 -4.60 6.60 -9.07
CA SER A 214 -3.21 6.94 -8.76
C SER A 214 -2.83 8.37 -9.16
N GLY A 215 -3.70 9.10 -9.86
CA GLY A 215 -3.42 10.44 -10.37
C GLY A 215 -2.41 10.43 -11.51
N ALA A 216 -2.35 9.34 -12.26
CA ALA A 216 -1.57 9.30 -13.49
C ALA A 216 -2.08 10.35 -14.48
N THR A 217 -1.15 10.95 -15.19
CA THR A 217 -1.44 11.94 -16.26
C THR A 217 -1.52 11.28 -17.63
N HIS A 218 -0.86 10.12 -17.79
CA HIS A 218 -0.81 9.37 -19.03
C HIS A 218 -0.89 7.87 -18.77
N LEU A 219 -1.45 7.14 -19.74
CA LEU A 219 -1.26 5.70 -19.89
C LEU A 219 -0.08 5.43 -20.83
N LEU A 220 0.70 4.42 -20.51
CA LEU A 220 1.74 3.89 -21.39
C LEU A 220 1.22 2.60 -22.01
N LEU A 221 0.80 2.66 -23.27
CA LEU A 221 0.09 1.61 -23.99
C LEU A 221 0.75 1.34 -25.35
N PRO A 222 0.59 0.14 -25.92
CA PRO A 222 0.89 -0.06 -27.33
C PRO A 222 0.06 0.86 -28.23
N GLU A 223 0.58 1.17 -29.41
CA GLU A 223 -0.16 1.93 -30.42
C GLU A 223 -1.52 1.32 -30.71
N ILE A 224 -2.50 2.18 -31.01
CA ILE A 224 -3.90 1.76 -31.19
C ILE A 224 -4.09 0.76 -32.32
N GLU A 225 -3.33 0.90 -33.40
CA GLU A 225 -3.34 -0.01 -34.55
C GLU A 225 -2.90 -1.41 -34.12
N TRP A 226 -1.82 -1.51 -33.36
CA TRP A 226 -1.33 -2.77 -32.84
C TRP A 226 -2.34 -3.38 -31.85
N LEU A 227 -2.85 -2.61 -30.88
CA LEU A 227 -3.84 -3.08 -29.91
C LEU A 227 -5.10 -3.60 -30.59
N THR A 228 -5.61 -2.92 -31.61
CA THR A 228 -6.84 -3.31 -32.33
C THR A 228 -6.74 -4.73 -32.91
N GLN A 229 -5.54 -5.16 -33.27
CA GLN A 229 -5.29 -6.51 -33.82
C GLN A 229 -5.11 -7.58 -32.74
N HIS A 230 -4.69 -7.20 -31.52
CA HIS A 230 -4.26 -8.14 -30.47
C HIS A 230 -5.21 -8.23 -29.27
N VAL A 231 -6.11 -7.26 -29.08
CA VAL A 231 -7.09 -7.30 -27.98
C VAL A 231 -8.16 -8.37 -28.22
N SER A 232 -8.60 -9.01 -27.14
CA SER A 232 -9.57 -10.08 -27.20
C SER A 232 -10.60 -9.97 -26.07
N PRO A 233 -11.86 -10.39 -26.31
CA PRO A 233 -12.84 -10.56 -25.23
C PRO A 233 -12.41 -11.58 -24.16
N LEU A 234 -11.57 -12.56 -24.53
CA LEU A 234 -11.03 -13.55 -23.58
C LEU A 234 -10.18 -12.92 -22.46
N HIS A 235 -9.65 -11.72 -22.71
CA HIS A 235 -8.85 -10.98 -21.75
C HIS A 235 -9.67 -9.96 -20.95
N MET A 236 -11.01 -10.07 -21.01
CA MET A 236 -11.94 -9.20 -20.29
C MET A 236 -12.86 -10.04 -19.39
N PRO A 237 -12.40 -10.49 -18.23
CA PRO A 237 -13.20 -11.28 -17.32
C PRO A 237 -14.35 -10.47 -16.71
N ALA A 238 -15.36 -11.16 -16.17
CA ALA A 238 -16.57 -10.55 -15.61
C ALA A 238 -16.29 -9.55 -14.47
N GLU A 239 -15.18 -9.74 -13.75
CA GLU A 239 -14.75 -8.82 -12.67
C GLU A 239 -14.45 -7.40 -13.20
N GLN A 240 -14.30 -7.22 -14.50
CA GLN A 240 -14.10 -5.90 -15.12
C GLN A 240 -15.40 -5.09 -15.25
N LEU A 241 -16.56 -5.73 -15.21
CA LEU A 241 -17.86 -5.07 -15.40
C LEU A 241 -18.13 -3.88 -14.45
N PRO A 242 -17.77 -3.91 -13.15
CA PRO A 242 -17.95 -2.77 -12.26
C PRO A 242 -17.23 -1.50 -12.72
N PHE A 243 -16.12 -1.63 -13.42
CA PHE A 243 -15.29 -0.51 -13.89
C PHE A 243 -15.78 0.10 -15.21
N GLN A 244 -16.63 -0.59 -15.97
CA GLN A 244 -17.16 -0.12 -17.24
C GLN A 244 -17.95 1.19 -17.13
N ARG A 245 -18.69 1.37 -16.02
CA ARG A 245 -19.45 2.63 -15.79
C ARG A 245 -18.53 3.85 -15.76
N ARG A 246 -17.39 3.74 -15.07
CA ARG A 246 -16.43 4.83 -14.94
C ARG A 246 -15.76 5.15 -16.28
N LEU A 247 -15.45 4.13 -17.10
CA LEU A 247 -14.92 4.32 -18.44
C LEU A 247 -15.88 5.09 -19.33
N ARG A 248 -17.18 4.74 -19.34
CA ARG A 248 -18.19 5.45 -20.12
C ARG A 248 -18.33 6.90 -19.67
N GLN A 249 -18.26 7.17 -18.38
CA GLN A 249 -18.26 8.53 -17.86
C GLN A 249 -17.05 9.31 -18.37
N LEU A 250 -15.86 8.74 -18.28
CA LEU A 250 -14.64 9.33 -18.83
C LEU A 250 -14.78 9.59 -20.33
N HIS A 251 -15.22 8.61 -21.11
CA HIS A 251 -15.39 8.73 -22.56
C HIS A 251 -16.30 9.91 -22.96
N VAL A 252 -17.40 10.10 -22.23
CA VAL A 252 -18.35 11.21 -22.49
C VAL A 252 -17.73 12.58 -22.16
N THR A 253 -16.81 12.66 -21.21
CA THR A 253 -16.20 13.93 -20.80
C THR A 253 -15.05 14.36 -21.71
N LEU A 254 -14.45 13.44 -22.46
CA LEU A 254 -13.31 13.74 -23.31
C LEU A 254 -13.74 14.42 -24.62
N PRO A 255 -12.97 15.37 -25.15
CA PRO A 255 -13.17 15.95 -26.48
C PRO A 255 -13.16 14.89 -27.58
N ASP A 256 -13.86 15.13 -28.70
CA ASP A 256 -13.98 14.16 -29.79
C ASP A 256 -12.65 13.73 -30.42
N HIS A 257 -11.66 14.62 -30.43
CA HIS A 257 -10.33 14.38 -30.99
C HIS A 257 -9.32 13.88 -29.94
N HIS A 258 -9.76 13.57 -28.70
CA HIS A 258 -8.85 13.16 -27.64
C HIS A 258 -8.18 11.81 -27.92
N PRO A 259 -6.84 11.68 -27.81
CA PRO A 259 -6.10 10.47 -28.19
C PRO A 259 -6.50 9.22 -27.42
N LEU A 260 -7.09 9.34 -26.24
CA LEU A 260 -7.56 8.20 -25.45
C LEU A 260 -8.87 7.59 -25.97
N ARG A 261 -9.69 8.34 -26.72
CA ARG A 261 -11.02 7.84 -27.17
C ARG A 261 -10.98 6.51 -27.94
N PRO A 262 -10.11 6.31 -28.94
CA PRO A 262 -10.02 5.03 -29.64
C PRO A 262 -9.76 3.85 -28.71
N TYR A 263 -8.93 4.03 -27.68
CA TYR A 263 -8.65 3.01 -26.67
C TYR A 263 -9.90 2.70 -25.82
N LEU A 264 -10.65 3.74 -25.41
CA LEU A 264 -11.88 3.54 -24.65
C LEU A 264 -12.93 2.79 -25.46
N VAL A 265 -13.05 3.04 -26.77
CA VAL A 265 -13.93 2.30 -27.67
C VAL A 265 -13.62 0.80 -27.69
N LEU A 266 -12.34 0.41 -27.69
CA LEU A 266 -11.96 -1.01 -27.60
C LEU A 266 -12.40 -1.62 -26.27
N LEU A 267 -12.18 -0.94 -25.14
CA LEU A 267 -12.57 -1.40 -23.83
C LEU A 267 -14.10 -1.47 -23.64
N GLU A 268 -14.85 -0.54 -24.21
CA GLU A 268 -16.31 -0.59 -24.22
C GLU A 268 -16.88 -1.75 -25.03
N LYS A 269 -16.17 -2.19 -26.07
CA LYS A 269 -16.45 -3.42 -26.82
C LYS A 269 -16.01 -4.69 -26.08
N GLN A 270 -15.65 -4.56 -24.80
CA GLN A 270 -15.18 -5.65 -23.96
C GLN A 270 -13.94 -6.38 -24.52
N ARG A 271 -12.99 -5.61 -25.05
CA ARG A 271 -11.72 -6.13 -25.55
C ARG A 271 -10.59 -5.56 -24.71
N GLY A 272 -9.79 -6.44 -24.10
CA GLY A 272 -8.66 -6.07 -23.27
C GLY A 272 -7.39 -6.85 -23.63
N LEU A 273 -6.29 -6.52 -22.94
CA LEU A 273 -5.01 -7.21 -23.07
C LEU A 273 -4.22 -7.07 -21.77
N LYS A 274 -3.59 -8.16 -21.35
CA LYS A 274 -2.69 -8.14 -20.20
C LYS A 274 -1.37 -7.45 -20.55
N GLN A 275 -0.81 -6.70 -19.59
CA GLN A 275 0.46 -5.99 -19.76
C GLN A 275 1.60 -6.90 -20.24
N GLN A 276 1.68 -8.16 -19.73
CA GLN A 276 2.70 -9.13 -20.10
C GLN A 276 2.68 -9.52 -21.59
N TRP A 277 1.60 -9.24 -22.29
CA TRP A 277 1.43 -9.55 -23.72
C TRP A 277 1.52 -8.33 -24.63
N PHE A 278 1.91 -7.18 -24.07
CA PHE A 278 2.16 -5.99 -24.86
C PHE A 278 3.33 -6.23 -25.82
N GLY A 279 3.14 -5.85 -27.06
CA GLY A 279 4.13 -5.82 -28.13
C GLY A 279 3.98 -4.56 -28.96
N GLY A 280 4.86 -4.39 -29.94
CA GLY A 280 4.91 -3.16 -30.71
C GLY A 280 5.51 -1.99 -29.91
N GLU A 281 5.40 -0.79 -30.47
CA GLU A 281 5.86 0.42 -29.82
C GLU A 281 4.85 0.87 -28.75
N LEU A 282 5.40 1.33 -27.62
CA LEU A 282 4.58 1.95 -26.58
C LEU A 282 4.49 3.45 -26.83
N VAL A 283 3.32 4.01 -26.56
CA VAL A 283 3.05 5.44 -26.67
C VAL A 283 2.47 6.00 -25.37
N CYS A 284 2.73 7.28 -25.12
CA CYS A 284 2.13 8.01 -23.99
C CYS A 284 0.77 8.55 -24.41
N VAL A 285 -0.32 8.07 -23.82
CA VAL A 285 -1.69 8.50 -24.08
C VAL A 285 -2.18 9.32 -22.91
N GLY A 286 -2.46 10.61 -23.11
CA GLY A 286 -2.98 11.51 -22.06
C GLY A 286 -4.31 11.01 -21.50
N LEU A 287 -4.53 11.21 -20.19
CA LEU A 287 -5.77 10.85 -19.48
C LEU A 287 -6.75 12.06 -19.36
N ALA A 288 -6.26 13.27 -19.58
CA ALA A 288 -7.04 14.51 -19.53
C ALA A 288 -6.53 15.50 -20.56
#